data_a29c9e2811cb66c022bd47c815fc6720
#
_entry.id   a29c9e2811cb66c022bd47c815fc6720
#
_cell.length_a   1.000
_cell.length_b   1.000
_cell.length_c   1.000
_cell.angle_alpha   90.00
_cell.angle_beta   90.00
_cell.angle_gamma   90.00
#
_symmetry.space_group_name_H-M   'P 1'
#
loop_
_entity.id
_entity.type
_entity.pdbx_description
1 polymer ?
#
loop_
_entity_poly.entity_id
_entity_poly.type
_entity_poly.pdbx_seq_one_letter_code
_entity_poly.pdbx_strand_id
1 'polypeptide(L)'
;MNIHVLFEIWKTKTFTIFFIAGFLTSVARWFEVFLFSVIAWKLTGNASLAALLIMVRLLGVAVTGVTFSFAGAFVVRKKVVMGASLICSLCSLLVFVYSQTGSGINVFLLALLSAMSGSLWSIDFSFRRPML
;
A
#
# COMPACT_ATOMS: atom_id res chain seq x y z
N MET A 1 13.01 -14.00 -27.24
CA MET A 1 12.51 -14.53 -25.95
C MET A 1 11.44 -15.55 -26.30
N ASN A 2 11.70 -16.86 -26.09
CA ASN A 2 10.85 -17.96 -26.56
C ASN A 2 9.55 -18.02 -25.76
N ILE A 3 8.41 -17.89 -26.42
CA ILE A 3 7.05 -17.96 -25.84
C ILE A 3 6.84 -19.28 -25.08
N HIS A 4 7.50 -20.36 -25.49
CA HIS A 4 7.48 -21.65 -24.79
C HIS A 4 8.02 -21.60 -23.36
N VAL A 5 9.05 -20.80 -23.10
CA VAL A 5 9.65 -20.65 -21.75
C VAL A 5 8.69 -19.91 -20.83
N LEU A 6 7.94 -18.93 -21.34
CA LEU A 6 6.92 -18.22 -20.57
C LEU A 6 5.75 -19.14 -20.17
N PHE A 7 5.36 -20.06 -21.07
CA PHE A 7 4.30 -21.04 -20.77
C PHE A 7 4.73 -22.08 -19.73
N GLU A 8 5.99 -22.48 -19.70
CA GLU A 8 6.53 -23.41 -18.70
C GLU A 8 6.59 -22.77 -17.31
N ILE A 9 6.93 -21.48 -17.23
CA ILE A 9 6.96 -20.73 -15.96
C ILE A 9 5.56 -20.61 -15.38
N TRP A 10 4.53 -20.44 -16.22
CA TRP A 10 3.13 -20.40 -15.77
C TRP A 10 2.62 -21.73 -15.22
N LYS A 11 3.25 -22.85 -15.59
CA LYS A 11 2.90 -24.18 -15.12
C LYS A 11 3.38 -24.51 -13.71
N THR A 12 4.29 -23.71 -13.17
CA THR A 12 4.74 -23.85 -11.77
C THR A 12 3.71 -23.25 -10.82
N LYS A 13 3.04 -24.11 -10.03
CA LYS A 13 2.02 -23.73 -9.05
C LYS A 13 2.47 -22.56 -8.15
N THR A 14 3.74 -22.52 -7.79
CA THR A 14 4.35 -21.46 -6.98
C THR A 14 4.31 -20.09 -7.65
N PHE A 15 4.59 -20.02 -8.94
CA PHE A 15 4.55 -18.76 -9.69
C PHE A 15 3.12 -18.24 -9.82
N THR A 16 2.16 -19.11 -10.12
CA THR A 16 0.74 -18.73 -10.24
C THR A 16 0.19 -18.19 -8.93
N ILE A 17 0.50 -18.85 -7.80
CA ILE A 17 0.09 -18.38 -6.47
C ILE A 17 0.69 -17.01 -6.17
N PHE A 18 1.98 -16.81 -6.48
CA PHE A 18 2.66 -15.54 -6.25
C PHE A 18 2.09 -14.42 -7.12
N PHE A 19 1.77 -14.71 -8.37
CA PHE A 19 1.16 -13.76 -9.30
C PHE A 19 -0.25 -13.36 -8.84
N ILE A 20 -1.10 -14.33 -8.48
CA ILE A 20 -2.45 -14.06 -7.97
C ILE A 20 -2.39 -13.25 -6.67
N ALA A 21 -1.52 -13.60 -5.75
CA ALA A 21 -1.34 -12.86 -4.51
C ALA A 21 -0.88 -11.41 -4.78
N GLY A 22 0.04 -11.21 -5.72
CA GLY A 22 0.49 -9.88 -6.15
C GLY A 22 -0.62 -9.06 -6.78
N PHE A 23 -1.42 -9.68 -7.64
CA PHE A 23 -2.57 -9.05 -8.28
C PHE A 23 -3.62 -8.61 -7.24
N LEU A 24 -4.03 -9.53 -6.36
CA LEU A 24 -4.99 -9.24 -5.28
C LEU A 24 -4.49 -8.11 -4.36
N THR A 25 -3.20 -8.14 -4.01
CA THR A 25 -2.61 -7.07 -3.20
C THR A 25 -2.67 -5.73 -3.93
N SER A 26 -2.40 -5.69 -5.23
CA SER A 26 -2.47 -4.46 -6.02
C SER A 26 -3.90 -3.92 -6.08
N VAL A 27 -4.89 -4.79 -6.33
CA VAL A 27 -6.30 -4.41 -6.33
C VAL A 27 -6.71 -3.85 -4.97
N ALA A 28 -6.36 -4.52 -3.88
CA ALA A 28 -6.66 -4.05 -2.53
C ALA A 28 -6.07 -2.65 -2.25
N ARG A 29 -4.85 -2.38 -2.74
CA ARG A 29 -4.19 -1.08 -2.61
C ARG A 29 -4.91 0.05 -3.36
N TRP A 30 -5.39 -0.23 -4.56
CA TRP A 30 -6.19 0.75 -5.31
C TRP A 30 -7.54 1.03 -4.62
N PHE A 31 -8.19 -0.01 -4.09
CA PHE A 31 -9.40 0.15 -3.29
C PHE A 31 -9.15 1.02 -2.04
N GLU A 32 -8.02 0.83 -1.37
CA GLU A 32 -7.63 1.64 -0.22
C GLU A 32 -7.50 3.13 -0.59
N VAL A 33 -6.83 3.45 -1.70
CA VAL A 33 -6.72 4.84 -2.20
C VAL A 33 -8.11 5.44 -2.45
N PHE A 34 -8.99 4.68 -3.08
CA PHE A 34 -10.34 5.11 -3.38
C PHE A 34 -11.16 5.36 -2.11
N LEU A 35 -11.08 4.45 -1.12
CA LEU A 35 -11.75 4.60 0.16
C LEU A 35 -11.31 5.87 0.91
N PHE A 36 -10.01 6.12 0.99
CA PHE A 36 -9.50 7.34 1.62
C PHE A 36 -10.04 8.60 0.95
N SER A 37 -10.12 8.62 -0.39
CA SER A 37 -10.67 9.76 -1.15
C SER A 37 -12.15 9.96 -0.88
N VAL A 38 -12.94 8.89 -0.84
CA VAL A 38 -14.38 8.96 -0.57
C VAL A 38 -14.67 9.42 0.86
N ILE A 39 -13.92 8.89 1.85
CA ILE A 39 -14.06 9.28 3.24
C ILE A 39 -13.70 10.76 3.41
N ALA A 40 -12.60 11.21 2.80
CA ALA A 40 -12.20 12.60 2.83
C ALA A 40 -13.28 13.53 2.24
N TRP A 41 -13.88 13.14 1.12
CA TRP A 41 -14.95 13.92 0.53
C TRP A 41 -16.20 13.95 1.41
N LYS A 42 -16.61 12.82 1.98
CA LYS A 42 -17.75 12.77 2.90
C LYS A 42 -17.58 13.65 4.14
N LEU A 43 -16.35 13.74 4.65
CA LEU A 43 -16.05 14.53 5.86
C LEU A 43 -15.95 16.03 5.58
N THR A 44 -15.41 16.41 4.44
CA THR A 44 -15.04 17.82 4.17
C THR A 44 -15.93 18.48 3.12
N GLY A 45 -16.63 17.71 2.30
CA GLY A 45 -17.38 18.23 1.14
C GLY A 45 -16.49 18.88 0.07
N ASN A 46 -15.15 18.80 0.20
CA ASN A 46 -14.20 19.51 -0.63
C ASN A 46 -13.30 18.53 -1.40
N ALA A 47 -13.44 18.49 -2.73
CA ALA A 47 -12.64 17.64 -3.61
C ALA A 47 -11.13 17.98 -3.56
N SER A 48 -10.78 19.22 -3.28
CA SER A 48 -9.39 19.67 -3.16
C SER A 48 -8.67 18.98 -1.99
N LEU A 49 -9.33 18.78 -0.85
CA LEU A 49 -8.77 18.08 0.30
C LEU A 49 -8.61 16.58 0.03
N ALA A 50 -9.50 15.96 -0.73
CA ALA A 50 -9.34 14.57 -1.16
C ALA A 50 -8.10 14.41 -2.06
N ALA A 51 -7.87 15.33 -2.98
CA ALA A 51 -6.67 15.34 -3.82
C ALA A 51 -5.39 15.56 -3.00
N LEU A 52 -5.43 16.42 -1.99
CA LEU A 52 -4.30 16.70 -1.11
C LEU A 52 -3.90 15.45 -0.31
N LEU A 53 -4.86 14.63 0.15
CA LEU A 53 -4.58 13.36 0.82
C LEU A 53 -3.85 12.37 -0.08
N ILE A 54 -4.21 12.31 -1.36
CA ILE A 54 -3.50 11.48 -2.34
C ILE A 54 -2.06 11.99 -2.52
N MET A 55 -1.85 13.31 -2.60
CA MET A 55 -0.51 13.90 -2.68
C MET A 55 0.35 13.57 -1.45
N VAL A 56 -0.21 13.71 -0.25
CA VAL A 56 0.48 13.35 1.01
C VAL A 56 0.87 11.87 1.01
N ARG A 57 0.01 10.99 0.53
CA ARG A 57 0.30 9.57 0.38
C ARG A 57 1.46 9.32 -0.59
N LEU A 58 1.46 9.96 -1.75
CA LEU A 58 2.52 9.84 -2.75
C LEU A 58 3.86 10.38 -2.24
N LEU A 59 3.85 11.46 -1.47
CA LEU A 59 5.04 11.96 -0.79
C LEU A 59 5.59 10.91 0.20
N GLY A 60 4.73 10.25 0.97
CA GLY A 60 5.11 9.14 1.83
C GLY A 60 5.79 8.00 1.07
N VAL A 61 5.24 7.63 -0.10
CA VAL A 61 5.86 6.63 -1.00
C VAL A 61 7.23 7.08 -1.48
N ALA A 62 7.37 8.33 -1.92
CA ALA A 62 8.62 8.86 -2.48
C ALA A 62 9.74 8.91 -1.41
N VAL A 63 9.45 9.50 -0.25
CA VAL A 63 10.43 9.63 0.84
C VAL A 63 10.90 8.26 1.32
N THR A 64 9.96 7.34 1.53
CA THR A 64 10.28 5.99 2.02
C THR A 64 11.00 5.17 0.95
N GLY A 65 10.63 5.32 -0.32
CA GLY A 65 11.31 4.65 -1.43
C GLY A 65 12.78 5.03 -1.53
N VAL A 66 13.10 6.31 -1.39
CA VAL A 66 14.48 6.79 -1.38
C VAL A 66 15.24 6.28 -0.15
N THR A 67 14.69 6.40 1.05
CA THR A 67 15.34 5.97 2.29
C THR A 67 15.61 4.46 2.30
N PHE A 68 14.66 3.65 1.86
CA PHE A 68 14.85 2.19 1.81
C PHE A 68 15.73 1.71 0.66
N SER A 69 15.87 2.46 -0.42
CA SER A 69 16.87 2.19 -1.46
C SER A 69 18.29 2.22 -0.90
N PHE A 70 18.57 3.12 0.04
CA PHE A 70 19.87 3.21 0.70
C PHE A 70 20.01 2.18 1.86
N ALA A 71 18.96 1.93 2.64
CA ALA A 71 19.00 1.07 3.81
C ALA A 71 18.75 -0.43 3.50
N GLY A 72 18.25 -0.75 2.33
CA GLY A 72 17.80 -2.11 1.95
C GLY A 72 18.89 -3.19 1.93
N ALA A 73 20.17 -2.82 1.97
CA ALA A 73 21.29 -3.75 2.04
C ALA A 73 21.46 -4.40 3.43
N PHE A 74 20.92 -3.81 4.50
CA PHE A 74 21.20 -4.19 5.89
C PHE A 74 20.05 -4.90 6.61
N VAL A 75 18.88 -5.05 5.98
CA VAL A 75 17.66 -5.51 6.67
C VAL A 75 17.16 -6.85 6.10
N VAL A 76 16.69 -7.73 6.99
CA VAL A 76 16.09 -9.02 6.62
C VAL A 76 14.74 -8.76 5.92
N ARG A 77 14.78 -8.78 4.59
CA ARG A 77 13.68 -8.43 3.67
C ARG A 77 12.33 -9.04 4.04
N LYS A 78 12.32 -10.35 4.35
CA LYS A 78 11.07 -11.08 4.64
C LYS A 78 10.34 -10.55 5.88
N LYS A 79 11.06 -10.27 6.97
CA LYS A 79 10.47 -9.77 8.23
C LYS A 79 9.89 -8.36 8.07
N VAL A 80 10.56 -7.51 7.29
CA VAL A 80 10.12 -6.13 7.04
C VAL A 80 8.84 -6.10 6.20
N VAL A 81 8.77 -6.90 5.14
CA VAL A 81 7.57 -6.98 4.30
C VAL A 81 6.37 -7.51 5.08
N MET A 82 6.55 -8.55 5.90
CA MET A 82 5.49 -9.08 6.75
C MET A 82 5.02 -8.05 7.78
N GLY A 83 5.94 -7.37 8.46
CA GLY A 83 5.61 -6.31 9.42
C GLY A 83 4.89 -5.14 8.77
N ALA A 84 5.36 -4.67 7.62
CA ALA A 84 4.73 -3.60 6.85
C ALA A 84 3.30 -3.96 6.44
N SER A 85 3.07 -5.17 5.95
CA SER A 85 1.75 -5.64 5.56
C SER A 85 0.77 -5.71 6.74
N LEU A 86 1.23 -6.18 7.91
CA LEU A 86 0.42 -6.22 9.13
C LEU A 86 0.03 -4.81 9.61
N ILE A 87 0.99 -3.89 9.67
CA ILE A 87 0.72 -2.51 10.09
C ILE A 87 -0.25 -1.84 9.11
N CYS A 88 -0.10 -2.05 7.81
CA CYS A 88 -1.00 -1.52 6.81
C CYS A 88 -2.44 -2.04 6.99
N SER A 89 -2.58 -3.34 7.22
CA SER A 89 -3.88 -3.97 7.49
C SER A 89 -4.54 -3.40 8.75
N LEU A 90 -3.78 -3.21 9.81
CA LEU A 90 -4.25 -2.59 11.04
C LEU A 90 -4.69 -1.14 10.83
N CYS A 91 -3.93 -0.34 10.08
CA CYS A 91 -4.30 1.04 9.76
C CYS A 91 -5.61 1.11 8.98
N SER A 92 -5.78 0.25 7.97
CA SER A 92 -7.03 0.18 7.19
C SER A 92 -8.22 -0.23 8.04
N LEU A 93 -8.03 -1.17 8.96
CA LEU A 93 -9.07 -1.64 9.88
C LEU A 93 -9.45 -0.54 10.88
N LEU A 94 -8.49 0.21 11.41
CA LEU A 94 -8.75 1.37 12.27
C LEU A 94 -9.57 2.44 11.55
N VAL A 95 -9.23 2.78 10.31
CA VAL A 95 -10.00 3.74 9.51
C VAL A 95 -11.44 3.26 9.31
N PHE A 96 -11.62 1.97 9.03
CA PHE A 96 -12.94 1.38 8.84
C PHE A 96 -13.77 1.45 10.13
N VAL A 97 -13.22 1.04 11.27
CA VAL A 97 -13.92 1.10 12.57
C VAL A 97 -14.28 2.53 12.94
N TYR A 98 -13.34 3.47 12.78
CA TYR A 98 -13.61 4.88 13.04
C TYR A 98 -14.69 5.47 12.13
N SER A 99 -14.74 5.05 10.87
CA SER A 99 -15.78 5.46 9.92
C SER A 99 -17.18 5.02 10.35
N GLN A 100 -17.29 3.89 11.05
CA GLN A 100 -18.58 3.36 11.54
C GLN A 100 -19.05 4.03 12.84
N THR A 101 -18.13 4.52 13.66
CA THR A 101 -18.47 5.04 15.00
C THR A 101 -19.05 6.46 14.98
N GLY A 102 -19.10 7.13 13.80
CA GLY A 102 -19.70 8.47 13.65
C GLY A 102 -18.98 9.59 14.38
N SER A 103 -17.95 9.30 15.14
CA SER A 103 -17.09 10.30 15.78
C SER A 103 -16.22 10.94 14.70
N GLY A 104 -16.40 12.23 14.45
CA GLY A 104 -15.75 12.97 13.38
C GLY A 104 -14.24 12.69 13.32
N ILE A 105 -13.82 11.96 12.29
CA ILE A 105 -12.40 11.71 12.05
C ILE A 105 -11.75 13.06 11.77
N ASN A 106 -10.73 13.42 12.57
CA ASN A 106 -9.92 14.59 12.29
C ASN A 106 -9.21 14.39 10.93
N VAL A 107 -9.36 15.36 10.04
CA VAL A 107 -8.71 15.35 8.71
C VAL A 107 -7.19 15.16 8.85
N PHE A 108 -6.61 15.65 9.92
CA PHE A 108 -5.20 15.46 10.24
C PHE A 108 -4.84 14.00 10.53
N LEU A 109 -5.67 13.29 11.30
CA LEU A 109 -5.48 11.85 11.57
C LEU A 109 -5.58 11.03 10.29
N LEU A 110 -6.55 11.37 9.43
CA LEU A 110 -6.72 10.74 8.13
C LEU A 110 -5.50 10.95 7.21
N ALA A 111 -4.94 12.16 7.20
CA ALA A 111 -3.73 12.48 6.45
C ALA A 111 -2.53 11.69 6.95
N LEU A 112 -2.37 11.56 8.26
CA LEU A 112 -1.27 10.84 8.89
C LEU A 112 -1.36 9.32 8.59
N LEU A 113 -2.54 8.73 8.69
CA LEU A 113 -2.77 7.33 8.34
C LEU A 113 -2.55 7.07 6.84
N SER A 114 -2.95 8.02 5.99
CA SER A 114 -2.72 7.96 4.55
C SER A 114 -1.23 8.00 4.20
N ALA A 115 -0.45 8.87 4.85
CA ALA A 115 1.01 8.94 4.70
C ALA A 115 1.70 7.65 5.15
N MET A 116 1.30 7.10 6.30
CA MET A 116 1.83 5.82 6.82
C MET A 116 1.53 4.66 5.86
N SER A 117 0.30 4.57 5.35
CA SER A 117 -0.07 3.55 4.37
C SER A 117 0.75 3.68 3.08
N GLY A 118 1.00 4.90 2.60
CA GLY A 118 1.88 5.17 1.45
C GLY A 118 3.31 4.70 1.70
N SER A 119 3.86 5.00 2.86
CA SER A 119 5.21 4.59 3.26
C SER A 119 5.37 3.06 3.25
N LEU A 120 4.41 2.36 3.80
CA LEU A 120 4.39 0.90 3.85
C LEU A 120 4.27 0.28 2.46
N TRP A 121 3.54 0.92 1.55
CA TRP A 121 3.45 0.50 0.16
C TRP A 121 4.80 0.56 -0.56
N SER A 122 5.56 1.62 -0.34
CA SER A 122 6.90 1.77 -0.91
C SER A 122 7.84 0.65 -0.45
N ILE A 123 7.77 0.26 0.83
CA ILE A 123 8.57 -0.85 1.38
C ILE A 123 8.21 -2.15 0.67
N ASP A 124 6.93 -2.48 0.56
CA ASP A 124 6.45 -3.70 -0.10
C ASP A 124 6.93 -3.76 -1.57
N PHE A 125 6.85 -2.64 -2.28
CA PHE A 125 7.25 -2.56 -3.68
C PHE A 125 8.77 -2.67 -3.89
N SER A 126 9.57 -2.05 -3.01
CA SER A 126 11.03 -2.07 -3.07
C SER A 126 11.60 -3.45 -2.82
N PHE A 127 10.97 -4.24 -1.95
CA PHE A 127 11.48 -5.55 -1.57
C PHE A 127 10.96 -6.71 -2.42
N ARG A 128 9.85 -6.56 -3.14
CA ARG A 128 9.32 -7.61 -4.04
C ARG A 128 10.09 -7.72 -5.35
N ARG A 129 10.60 -6.62 -5.91
CA ARG A 129 11.30 -6.62 -7.20
C ARG A 129 12.55 -7.50 -7.25
N PRO A 130 13.43 -7.55 -6.25
CA PRO A 130 14.62 -8.41 -6.31
C PRO A 130 14.38 -9.86 -5.94
N MET A 131 13.13 -10.30 -5.71
CA MET A 131 12.79 -11.71 -5.50
C MET A 131 12.34 -12.44 -6.78
N LEU A 132 12.22 -11.71 -7.89
CA LEU A 132 11.97 -12.23 -9.24
C LEU A 132 13.28 -12.32 -10.03
#